data_86bbd6be3ed7707f6c483f69012a81a5
#
_entry.id   86bbd6be3ed7707f6c483f69012a81a5
#
_cell.length_a   1.000
_cell.length_b   1.000
_cell.length_c   1.000
_cell.angle_alpha   90.00
_cell.angle_beta   90.00
_cell.angle_gamma   90.00
#
_symmetry.space_group_name_H-M   'P 1'
#
loop_
_entity.id
_entity.type
_entity.pdbx_description
1 polymer ?
#
loop_
_entity_poly.entity_id
_entity_poly.type
_entity_poly.pdbx_seq_one_letter_code
_entity_poly.pdbx_strand_id
1 'polypeptide(L)'
;MKGKLAGFFIATILTLTACKTTSTSLTQKVDIREMVNSSDVTLVDVRIPEQYEAGTAKGAVNIPLAEIQNNIDSLKGKKVVVFCNKGIQADQAMEILKKNGVEAYDGTSLQNVKAIQNEKQSGK
;
A
#
# COMPACT_ATOMS: atom_id res chain seq x y z
N MET A 1 -27.66 71.81 25.54
CA MET A 1 -28.02 70.55 25.15
C MET A 1 -26.93 69.66 24.65
N LYS A 2 -26.65 68.66 25.35
CA LYS A 2 -25.43 67.86 25.12
C LYS A 2 -25.84 66.48 24.62
N GLY A 3 -25.66 66.28 23.36
CA GLY A 3 -25.76 64.93 22.81
C GLY A 3 -24.61 64.08 23.30
N LYS A 4 -24.90 63.12 24.12
CA LYS A 4 -23.93 62.13 24.47
C LYS A 4 -23.94 61.03 23.43
N LEU A 5 -22.92 61.05 22.63
CA LEU A 5 -22.62 59.91 21.76
C LEU A 5 -22.05 58.79 22.63
N ALA A 6 -22.94 57.83 22.94
CA ALA A 6 -22.48 56.61 23.48
C ALA A 6 -21.83 55.82 22.35
N GLY A 7 -20.52 55.77 22.36
CA GLY A 7 -19.80 54.96 21.42
C GLY A 7 -20.05 53.47 21.72
N PHE A 8 -20.85 52.87 20.90
CA PHE A 8 -20.94 51.44 20.90
C PHE A 8 -19.71 50.86 20.23
N PHE A 9 -18.78 50.47 21.04
CA PHE A 9 -17.71 49.61 20.58
C PHE A 9 -18.26 48.20 20.46
N ILE A 10 -18.72 47.84 19.29
CA ILE A 10 -18.97 46.44 18.99
C ILE A 10 -17.61 45.81 18.79
N ALA A 11 -17.10 45.21 19.83
CA ALA A 11 -15.96 44.32 19.70
C ALA A 11 -16.45 43.07 18.98
N THR A 12 -16.34 43.05 17.69
CA THR A 12 -16.49 41.85 16.90
C THR A 12 -15.29 40.98 17.26
N ILE A 13 -15.50 40.09 18.19
CA ILE A 13 -14.54 39.01 18.46
C ILE A 13 -14.63 38.10 17.24
N LEU A 14 -13.70 38.28 16.33
CA LEU A 14 -13.48 37.34 15.26
C LEU A 14 -12.84 36.09 15.88
N THR A 15 -13.67 35.15 16.27
CA THR A 15 -13.19 33.82 16.63
C THR A 15 -12.70 33.16 15.37
N LEU A 16 -11.43 33.33 15.08
CA LEU A 16 -10.72 32.49 14.13
C LEU A 16 -10.70 31.09 14.71
N THR A 17 -11.71 30.31 14.35
CA THR A 17 -11.64 28.88 14.45
C THR A 17 -10.60 28.44 13.44
N ALA A 18 -9.35 28.39 13.89
CA ALA A 18 -8.34 27.71 13.15
C ALA A 18 -8.73 26.24 13.12
N CYS A 19 -9.39 25.82 12.04
CA CYS A 19 -9.42 24.43 11.71
C CYS A 19 -7.98 23.99 11.48
N LYS A 20 -7.35 23.49 12.52
CA LYS A 20 -6.18 22.64 12.33
C LYS A 20 -6.66 21.44 11.55
N THR A 21 -6.69 21.54 10.26
CA THR A 21 -6.52 20.38 9.43
C THR A 21 -5.12 19.87 9.73
N THR A 22 -5.02 19.08 10.75
CA THR A 22 -3.90 18.18 10.89
C THR A 22 -4.05 17.26 9.70
N SER A 23 -3.49 17.65 8.57
CA SER A 23 -3.10 16.68 7.59
C SER A 23 -1.97 15.90 8.26
N THR A 24 -2.35 15.04 9.17
CA THR A 24 -1.52 13.94 9.53
C THR A 24 -1.39 13.17 8.23
N SER A 25 -0.33 13.43 7.51
CA SER A 25 0.22 12.47 6.59
C SER A 25 0.59 11.28 7.47
N LEU A 26 -0.42 10.56 7.88
CA LEU A 26 -0.29 9.18 8.24
C LEU A 26 0.07 8.52 6.90
N THR A 27 1.35 8.52 6.60
CA THR A 27 1.91 7.42 5.88
C THR A 27 1.56 6.23 6.77
N GLN A 28 0.35 5.72 6.63
CA GLN A 28 0.03 4.42 7.17
C GLN A 28 1.06 3.53 6.53
N LYS A 29 2.06 3.16 7.30
CA LYS A 29 2.98 2.10 6.94
C LYS A 29 2.07 0.90 6.76
N VAL A 30 1.70 0.63 5.51
CA VAL A 30 0.82 -0.48 5.17
C VAL A 30 1.46 -1.73 5.75
N ASP A 31 0.74 -2.41 6.62
CA ASP A 31 1.24 -3.65 7.18
C ASP A 31 1.20 -4.72 6.11
N ILE A 32 2.37 -5.12 5.64
CA ILE A 32 2.51 -6.17 4.64
C ILE A 32 1.86 -7.49 5.09
N ARG A 33 1.77 -7.74 6.38
CA ARG A 33 1.09 -8.91 6.94
C ARG A 33 -0.41 -8.89 6.66
N GLU A 34 -1.01 -7.71 6.78
CA GLU A 34 -2.41 -7.52 6.43
C GLU A 34 -2.62 -7.74 4.93
N MET A 35 -1.75 -7.16 4.10
CA MET A 35 -1.84 -7.29 2.65
C MET A 35 -1.70 -8.75 2.19
N VAL A 36 -0.69 -9.46 2.66
CA VAL A 36 -0.47 -10.88 2.30
C VAL A 36 -1.65 -11.77 2.67
N ASN A 37 -2.34 -11.45 3.74
CA ASN A 37 -3.48 -12.24 4.25
C ASN A 37 -4.84 -11.75 3.77
N SER A 38 -4.88 -10.69 2.99
CA SER A 38 -6.12 -10.13 2.47
C SER A 38 -6.64 -10.94 1.27
N SER A 39 -7.96 -11.16 1.22
CA SER A 39 -8.61 -11.88 0.12
C SER A 39 -8.72 -11.05 -1.16
N ASP A 40 -8.58 -9.72 -1.08
CA ASP A 40 -8.66 -8.80 -2.21
C ASP A 40 -7.29 -8.44 -2.80
N VAL A 41 -6.23 -9.06 -2.34
CA VAL A 41 -4.86 -8.89 -2.81
C VAL A 41 -4.46 -10.02 -3.74
N THR A 42 -3.78 -9.68 -4.81
CA THR A 42 -3.16 -10.64 -5.73
C THR A 42 -1.69 -10.81 -5.34
N LEU A 43 -1.31 -12.01 -4.95
CA LEU A 43 0.10 -12.37 -4.70
C LEU A 43 0.76 -12.74 -6.03
N VAL A 44 1.86 -12.11 -6.35
CA VAL A 44 2.61 -12.32 -7.60
C VAL A 44 4.03 -12.77 -7.29
N ASP A 45 4.33 -13.99 -7.69
CA ASP A 45 5.69 -14.53 -7.70
C ASP A 45 6.37 -14.09 -9.00
N VAL A 46 7.40 -13.26 -8.89
CA VAL A 46 8.11 -12.70 -10.05
C VAL A 46 9.35 -13.50 -10.44
N ARG A 47 9.52 -14.67 -9.84
CA ARG A 47 10.60 -15.61 -10.21
C ARG A 47 10.30 -16.27 -11.56
N ILE A 48 11.31 -16.95 -12.09
CA ILE A 48 11.13 -17.75 -13.30
C ILE A 48 10.14 -18.91 -13.06
N PRO A 49 9.45 -19.41 -14.11
CA PRO A 49 8.42 -20.45 -13.96
C PRO A 49 8.89 -21.71 -13.26
N GLU A 50 10.12 -22.14 -13.50
CA GLU A 50 10.69 -23.35 -12.90
C GLU A 50 10.76 -23.24 -11.38
N GLN A 51 11.10 -22.06 -10.86
CA GLN A 51 11.14 -21.81 -9.42
C GLN A 51 9.74 -21.77 -8.81
N TYR A 52 8.80 -21.14 -9.51
CA TYR A 52 7.41 -21.11 -9.11
C TYR A 52 6.80 -22.50 -9.01
N GLU A 53 7.01 -23.34 -10.01
CA GLU A 53 6.52 -24.72 -10.05
C GLU A 53 7.13 -25.61 -8.96
N ALA A 54 8.39 -25.35 -8.58
CA ALA A 54 9.04 -26.05 -7.50
C ALA A 54 8.46 -25.72 -6.11
N GLY A 55 7.72 -24.65 -6.00
CA GLY A 55 7.02 -24.24 -4.78
C GLY A 55 6.89 -22.73 -4.70
N THR A 56 5.73 -22.28 -4.26
CA THR A 56 5.40 -20.86 -4.08
C THR A 56 4.54 -20.63 -2.84
N ALA A 57 4.15 -19.38 -2.60
CA ALA A 57 3.21 -19.04 -1.54
C ALA A 57 1.78 -19.44 -1.93
N LYS A 58 0.97 -19.76 -0.93
CA LYS A 58 -0.43 -20.12 -1.14
C LYS A 58 -1.18 -19.01 -1.88
N GLY A 59 -1.83 -19.38 -2.97
CA GLY A 59 -2.64 -18.46 -3.78
C GLY A 59 -1.85 -17.54 -4.72
N ALA A 60 -0.52 -17.65 -4.77
CA ALA A 60 0.29 -16.83 -5.65
C ALA A 60 0.16 -17.25 -7.11
N VAL A 61 0.17 -16.26 -7.99
CA VAL A 61 0.29 -16.44 -9.43
C VAL A 61 1.71 -16.12 -9.88
N ASN A 62 2.16 -16.72 -10.98
CA ASN A 62 3.48 -16.44 -11.53
C ASN A 62 3.39 -15.43 -12.67
N ILE A 63 4.04 -14.31 -12.49
CA ILE A 63 4.33 -13.34 -13.54
C ILE A 63 5.81 -13.01 -13.43
N PRO A 64 6.67 -13.69 -14.20
CA PRO A 64 8.10 -13.44 -14.16
C PRO A 64 8.43 -11.95 -14.36
N LEU A 65 9.49 -11.47 -13.72
CA LEU A 65 9.91 -10.07 -13.79
C LEU A 65 9.95 -9.55 -15.23
N ALA A 66 10.47 -10.35 -16.16
CA ALA A 66 10.57 -9.99 -17.58
C ALA A 66 9.19 -9.76 -18.25
N GLU A 67 8.12 -10.29 -17.67
CA GLU A 67 6.77 -10.21 -18.21
C GLU A 67 5.87 -9.22 -17.47
N ILE A 68 6.33 -8.62 -16.39
CA ILE A 68 5.53 -7.67 -15.60
C ILE A 68 5.03 -6.51 -16.48
N GLN A 69 5.89 -5.92 -17.31
CA GLN A 69 5.52 -4.81 -18.17
C GLN A 69 4.38 -5.17 -19.13
N ASN A 70 4.35 -6.39 -19.63
CA ASN A 70 3.32 -6.88 -20.55
C ASN A 70 1.99 -7.22 -19.85
N ASN A 71 2.00 -7.33 -18.53
CA ASN A 71 0.83 -7.69 -17.73
C ASN A 71 0.26 -6.51 -16.92
N ILE A 72 0.72 -5.30 -17.17
CA ILE A 72 0.27 -4.10 -16.44
C ILE A 72 -1.25 -3.94 -16.51
N ASP A 73 -1.85 -4.09 -17.69
CA ASP A 73 -3.28 -3.88 -17.88
C ASP A 73 -4.13 -4.87 -17.05
N SER A 74 -3.65 -6.09 -16.88
CA SER A 74 -4.32 -7.09 -16.03
C SER A 74 -4.20 -6.81 -14.54
N LEU A 75 -3.21 -6.02 -14.15
CA LEU A 75 -2.91 -5.69 -12.75
C LEU A 75 -3.47 -4.34 -12.31
N LYS A 76 -3.82 -3.46 -13.24
CA LYS A 76 -4.44 -2.17 -12.93
C LYS A 76 -5.76 -2.36 -12.18
N GLY A 77 -5.96 -1.54 -11.14
CA GLY A 77 -7.14 -1.62 -10.28
C GLY A 77 -7.09 -2.71 -9.23
N LYS A 78 -6.04 -3.52 -9.21
CA LYS A 78 -5.80 -4.55 -8.20
C LYS A 78 -4.76 -4.09 -7.19
N LYS A 79 -4.86 -4.64 -5.97
CA LYS A 79 -3.80 -4.56 -4.97
C LYS A 79 -2.88 -5.76 -5.19
N VAL A 80 -1.62 -5.50 -5.41
CA VAL A 80 -0.64 -6.53 -5.79
C VAL A 80 0.47 -6.60 -4.75
N VAL A 81 0.76 -7.79 -4.26
CA VAL A 81 1.97 -8.06 -3.46
C VAL A 81 2.93 -8.87 -4.33
N VAL A 82 4.14 -8.36 -4.52
CA VAL A 82 5.17 -9.05 -5.29
C VAL A 82 6.24 -9.63 -4.38
N PHE A 83 6.80 -10.76 -4.76
CA PHE A 83 7.91 -11.38 -4.05
C PHE A 83 8.78 -12.22 -5.01
N CYS A 84 10.00 -12.48 -4.58
CA CYS A 84 10.96 -13.32 -5.28
C CYS A 84 11.78 -14.16 -4.27
N ASN A 85 12.99 -14.60 -4.59
CA ASN A 85 13.80 -15.35 -3.63
C ASN A 85 14.42 -14.47 -2.54
N LYS A 86 15.05 -13.34 -2.91
CA LYS A 86 15.83 -12.47 -2.02
C LYS A 86 15.36 -11.02 -1.96
N GLY A 87 14.31 -10.66 -2.68
CA GLY A 87 13.78 -9.32 -2.72
C GLY A 87 14.27 -8.43 -3.86
N ILE A 88 15.37 -8.74 -4.52
CA ILE A 88 15.95 -7.90 -5.57
C ILE A 88 15.04 -7.79 -6.79
N GLN A 89 14.51 -8.90 -7.29
CA GLN A 89 13.57 -8.91 -8.40
C GLN A 89 12.22 -8.31 -8.01
N ALA A 90 11.79 -8.51 -6.77
CA ALA A 90 10.59 -7.89 -6.23
C ALA A 90 10.72 -6.37 -6.24
N ASP A 91 11.86 -5.82 -5.83
CA ASP A 91 12.12 -4.37 -5.89
C ASP A 91 12.01 -3.82 -7.32
N GLN A 92 12.58 -4.53 -8.29
CA GLN A 92 12.49 -4.15 -9.70
C GLN A 92 11.04 -4.21 -10.21
N ALA A 93 10.29 -5.24 -9.83
CA ALA A 93 8.87 -5.34 -10.16
C ALA A 93 8.07 -4.20 -9.55
N MET A 94 8.36 -3.82 -8.30
CA MET A 94 7.74 -2.69 -7.62
C MET A 94 7.91 -1.38 -8.39
N GLU A 95 9.12 -1.11 -8.90
CA GLU A 95 9.39 0.09 -9.70
C GLU A 95 8.53 0.12 -10.96
N ILE A 96 8.45 -0.99 -11.68
CA ILE A 96 7.65 -1.10 -12.90
C ILE A 96 6.17 -0.89 -12.61
N LEU A 97 5.65 -1.56 -11.58
CA LEU A 97 4.25 -1.48 -11.21
C LEU A 97 3.85 -0.07 -10.77
N LYS A 98 4.62 0.55 -9.90
CA LYS A 98 4.37 1.93 -9.43
C LYS A 98 4.43 2.95 -10.56
N LYS A 99 5.40 2.84 -11.44
CA LYS A 99 5.55 3.70 -12.61
C LYS A 99 4.33 3.64 -13.53
N ASN A 100 3.65 2.51 -13.58
CA ASN A 100 2.46 2.28 -14.39
C ASN A 100 1.14 2.44 -13.62
N GLY A 101 1.17 2.98 -12.41
CA GLY A 101 -0.03 3.29 -11.62
C GLY A 101 -0.71 2.09 -10.99
N VAL A 102 -0.02 0.97 -10.82
CA VAL A 102 -0.52 -0.21 -10.11
C VAL A 102 -0.25 -0.07 -8.61
N GLU A 103 -1.24 -0.32 -7.78
CA GLU A 103 -1.09 -0.38 -6.33
C GLU A 103 -0.32 -1.64 -5.95
N ALA A 104 0.94 -1.48 -5.59
CA ALA A 104 1.86 -2.60 -5.34
C ALA A 104 2.55 -2.48 -3.98
N TYR A 105 2.76 -3.62 -3.36
CA TYR A 105 3.39 -3.78 -2.06
C TYR A 105 4.52 -4.80 -2.15
N ASP A 106 5.59 -4.54 -1.45
CA ASP A 106 6.77 -5.40 -1.44
C ASP A 106 6.64 -6.53 -0.42
N GLY A 107 6.43 -7.75 -0.89
CA GLY A 107 6.44 -8.98 -0.10
C GLY A 107 7.84 -9.50 0.18
N THR A 108 8.83 -8.95 -0.47
CA THR A 108 10.26 -9.25 -0.37
C THR A 108 10.62 -10.65 -0.89
N SER A 109 10.41 -11.68 -0.11
CA SER A 109 10.81 -13.04 -0.46
C SER A 109 9.69 -14.04 -0.26
N LEU A 110 9.79 -15.16 -0.97
CA LEU A 110 8.92 -16.32 -0.76
C LEU A 110 8.90 -16.76 0.71
N GLN A 111 10.08 -16.80 1.34
CA GLN A 111 10.20 -17.17 2.74
C GLN A 111 9.41 -16.21 3.65
N ASN A 112 9.52 -14.91 3.39
CA ASN A 112 8.78 -13.90 4.15
C ASN A 112 7.26 -14.04 3.98
N VAL A 113 6.79 -14.18 2.76
CA VAL A 113 5.35 -14.35 2.47
C VAL A 113 4.81 -15.63 3.11
N LYS A 114 5.51 -16.74 2.99
CA LYS A 114 5.11 -18.01 3.63
C LYS A 114 5.11 -17.91 5.15
N ALA A 115 6.08 -17.24 5.75
CA ALA A 115 6.11 -17.02 7.20
C ALA A 115 4.88 -16.25 7.67
N ILE A 116 4.51 -15.18 6.97
CA ILE A 116 3.31 -14.39 7.26
C ILE A 116 2.04 -15.24 7.14
N GLN A 117 1.92 -16.05 6.09
CA GLN A 117 0.77 -16.93 5.90
C GLN A 117 0.65 -17.97 7.01
N ASN A 118 1.79 -18.51 7.49
CA ASN A 118 1.81 -19.50 8.56
C ASN A 118 1.46 -18.89 9.92
N GLU A 119 1.86 -17.65 10.20
CA GLU A 119 1.49 -16.95 11.43
C GLU A 119 -0.03 -16.84 11.58
N LYS A 120 -0.76 -16.56 10.50
CA LYS A 120 -2.23 -16.53 10.52
C LYS A 120 -2.86 -17.85 10.89
N GLN A 121 -2.24 -18.98 10.49
CA GLN A 121 -2.75 -20.32 10.81
C GLN A 121 -2.47 -20.73 12.24
N SER A 122 -1.39 -20.22 12.83
CA SER A 122 -0.97 -20.55 14.21
C SER A 122 -1.71 -19.75 15.27
N GLY A 123 -2.37 -18.66 14.89
CA GLY A 123 -3.08 -17.75 15.79
C GLY A 123 -4.52 -18.16 16.12
N LYS A 124 -4.92 -19.39 15.86
CA LYS A 124 -6.24 -19.91 16.23
C LYS A 124 -6.19 -20.68 17.53
#